data_64bd5ff22e11e176eed823b0bf00df13
#
_entry.id   64bd5ff22e11e176eed823b0bf00df13
#
_cell.length_a   1.000
_cell.length_b   1.000
_cell.length_c   1.000
_cell.angle_alpha   90.00
_cell.angle_beta   90.00
_cell.angle_gamma   90.00
#
_symmetry.space_group_name_H-M   'P 1'
#
loop_
_entity.id
_entity.type
_entity.pdbx_description
1 polymer ?
#
loop_
_entity_poly.entity_id
_entity_poly.type
_entity_poly.pdbx_seq_one_letter_code
_entity_poly.pdbx_strand_id
1 'polypeptide(L)'
;MVDRLGSEKRQGACALEPNPGDATADGGGDDKADEALAAQAGFMPVGGDAAAESLLRHKADKLRVSQRGAALQAGVIHLPQRMERTMEDRLENPLQHELEKLSFDSFFQVETSNFYALQPFCSRTAFFMHHFRYTGNDLHSESVNLAEVARLYGTPTYVYSAATMTDNYTRLAKSLTGLDLQICYAMKANSALAILRHFANLGAAFDLVSGGELRRVLAAGANVKRSVFAGVGKTSEEIELALQNGVFAFHVESEPEMARINHVAGRLGVKAPIAIRINPDVDAHTHAKITTGKSDNKFGIPLKVAGAAYEAAAKYPNLRIKGVQMHIGSQLTDVAPFVEAVKKVTPFVAELKAKHGIDYFSIGGGIGIIYRDALASGSAEWWDAQPAGQRPLTPEAYGAALVPLLQPLGLKILLEPGRFLVGNAGVLLSRVEFVKRGSAKNFVIIDAAMNDLVRPAMYDAFHEIVPLHRDTSRPAMVSDIVGPVCESGDCFAKERSLQQVGEGEYVALLSAGAYGYTMASRYNTRGMAAEVLVKGSAFELVHERESFETMIAGERVPAFLK
;
A
#
# COMPACT_ATOMS: atom_id res chain seq x y z
N MET A 1 -41.92 -32.82 33.06
CA MET A 1 -43.07 -33.30 32.32
C MET A 1 -42.56 -33.41 30.87
N VAL A 2 -42.02 -34.59 30.52
CA VAL A 2 -42.67 -35.68 29.77
C VAL A 2 -42.93 -35.21 28.30
N ASP A 3 -42.48 -35.78 27.23
CA ASP A 3 -41.72 -36.99 26.82
C ASP A 3 -41.42 -36.81 25.34
N ARG A 4 -40.24 -37.17 24.88
CA ARG A 4 -39.85 -38.41 24.15
C ARG A 4 -40.67 -38.79 22.88
N LEU A 5 -39.93 -39.04 21.83
CA LEU A 5 -39.94 -40.05 20.77
C LEU A 5 -39.54 -39.39 19.43
N GLY A 6 -38.68 -39.84 18.60
CA GLY A 6 -37.93 -41.09 18.41
C GLY A 6 -37.61 -41.24 16.90
N SER A 7 -36.40 -41.50 16.62
CA SER A 7 -35.77 -42.26 15.50
C SER A 7 -36.51 -42.45 14.18
N GLU A 8 -35.83 -42.26 13.02
CA GLU A 8 -35.43 -43.37 12.16
C GLU A 8 -34.42 -42.94 11.06
N LYS A 9 -33.44 -43.78 10.94
CA LYS A 9 -32.42 -43.81 9.88
C LYS A 9 -33.05 -44.26 8.55
N ARG A 10 -32.56 -43.74 7.41
CA ARG A 10 -32.33 -44.59 6.22
C ARG A 10 -31.08 -44.12 5.47
N GLN A 11 -30.15 -45.06 5.39
CA GLN A 11 -29.02 -45.11 4.46
C GLN A 11 -29.53 -45.40 3.05
N GLY A 12 -28.83 -44.88 2.06
CA GLY A 12 -28.99 -45.22 0.65
C GLY A 12 -27.70 -44.91 -0.10
N ALA A 13 -26.76 -45.82 -0.03
CA ALA A 13 -25.60 -45.86 -0.91
C ALA A 13 -26.01 -46.34 -2.30
N CYS A 14 -25.48 -45.74 -3.34
CA CYS A 14 -25.43 -46.37 -4.66
C CYS A 14 -24.08 -46.09 -5.27
N ALA A 15 -23.23 -47.11 -5.22
CA ALA A 15 -22.03 -47.26 -5.98
C ALA A 15 -22.37 -47.72 -7.40
N LEU A 16 -21.69 -47.27 -8.40
CA LEU A 16 -21.52 -47.94 -9.68
C LEU A 16 -20.06 -47.85 -10.11
N GLU A 17 -19.46 -49.03 -10.16
CA GLU A 17 -18.13 -49.31 -10.68
C GLU A 17 -18.14 -49.47 -12.22
N PRO A 18 -16.95 -49.62 -12.85
CA PRO A 18 -16.68 -49.33 -14.25
C PRO A 18 -16.74 -50.60 -15.13
N ASN A 19 -16.69 -50.43 -16.43
CA ASN A 19 -16.41 -51.53 -17.33
C ASN A 19 -15.47 -51.15 -18.48
N PRO A 20 -14.58 -52.06 -18.85
CA PRO A 20 -13.43 -51.82 -19.72
C PRO A 20 -13.65 -52.34 -21.16
N GLY A 21 -12.82 -51.92 -22.07
CA GLY A 21 -12.80 -52.40 -23.43
C GLY A 21 -11.53 -51.99 -24.17
N ASP A 22 -10.61 -52.95 -24.19
CA ASP A 22 -9.42 -52.99 -25.05
C ASP A 22 -9.72 -52.86 -26.55
N ALA A 23 -8.80 -52.28 -27.29
CA ALA A 23 -8.17 -52.93 -28.45
C ALA A 23 -7.07 -52.07 -29.07
N THR A 24 -5.94 -52.69 -29.14
CA THR A 24 -4.70 -52.45 -29.87
C THR A 24 -4.89 -52.20 -31.38
N ALA A 25 -4.03 -51.37 -32.00
CA ALA A 25 -3.24 -51.76 -33.16
C ALA A 25 -2.30 -50.64 -33.65
N ASP A 26 -1.09 -51.07 -33.86
CA ASP A 26 0.06 -50.56 -34.59
C ASP A 26 -0.17 -49.78 -35.86
N GLY A 27 0.86 -48.95 -36.23
CA GLY A 27 1.14 -48.65 -37.60
C GLY A 27 1.80 -47.29 -37.83
N GLY A 28 3.11 -47.34 -38.02
CA GLY A 28 4.02 -46.26 -38.32
C GLY A 28 3.78 -45.53 -39.64
N GLY A 29 4.55 -44.49 -39.84
CA GLY A 29 4.95 -44.03 -41.16
C GLY A 29 4.64 -42.57 -41.49
N ASP A 30 5.74 -41.91 -41.69
CA ASP A 30 6.01 -40.86 -42.66
C ASP A 30 5.87 -39.38 -42.32
N ASP A 31 7.05 -38.84 -42.07
CA ASP A 31 7.46 -37.46 -42.43
C ASP A 31 7.05 -37.11 -43.88
N LYS A 32 6.41 -35.94 -44.00
CA LYS A 32 6.39 -34.97 -45.13
C LYS A 32 5.03 -34.34 -45.30
N ALA A 33 4.78 -33.24 -44.58
CA ALA A 33 3.74 -32.25 -44.98
C ALA A 33 3.82 -30.94 -44.17
N ASP A 34 4.98 -30.37 -44.02
CA ASP A 34 5.13 -29.01 -43.45
C ASP A 34 5.85 -28.03 -44.41
N GLU A 35 5.47 -28.06 -45.69
CA GLU A 35 5.97 -27.06 -46.67
C GLU A 35 4.90 -26.64 -47.71
N ALA A 36 3.66 -26.38 -47.28
CA ALA A 36 2.67 -25.83 -48.23
C ALA A 36 1.50 -25.12 -47.53
N LEU A 37 1.79 -24.03 -46.79
CA LEU A 37 0.73 -23.08 -46.35
C LEU A 37 1.29 -21.67 -46.07
N ALA A 38 2.28 -21.24 -46.84
CA ALA A 38 2.81 -19.88 -46.81
C ALA A 38 2.71 -19.17 -48.18
N ALA A 39 1.55 -19.23 -48.82
CA ALA A 39 1.30 -18.46 -50.03
C ALA A 39 -0.21 -18.34 -50.29
N GLN A 40 -0.92 -17.52 -49.55
CA GLN A 40 -2.16 -16.84 -49.97
C GLN A 40 -2.69 -15.92 -48.88
N ALA A 41 -2.08 -14.75 -48.71
CA ALA A 41 -2.74 -13.56 -48.19
C ALA A 41 -2.07 -12.35 -48.83
N GLY A 42 -2.62 -11.96 -49.98
CA GLY A 42 -2.22 -10.74 -50.68
C GLY A 42 -2.51 -9.51 -49.83
N PHE A 43 -1.49 -8.80 -49.47
CA PHE A 43 -1.60 -7.44 -48.96
C PHE A 43 -1.62 -6.47 -50.13
N MET A 44 -2.75 -5.81 -50.34
CA MET A 44 -2.81 -4.55 -51.11
C MET A 44 -2.74 -3.38 -50.12
N PRO A 45 -1.96 -2.34 -50.34
CA PRO A 45 -1.93 -1.16 -49.51
C PRO A 45 -3.07 -0.22 -49.91
N VAL A 46 -3.91 0.15 -48.95
CA VAL A 46 -4.85 1.27 -49.09
C VAL A 46 -4.43 2.34 -48.09
N GLY A 47 -4.17 3.52 -48.69
CA GLY A 47 -3.56 4.68 -48.08
C GLY A 47 -4.37 5.41 -47.01
N GLY A 48 -3.70 6.35 -46.38
CA GLY A 48 -4.26 7.56 -45.82
C GLY A 48 -4.02 7.78 -44.36
N ASP A 49 -2.85 8.28 -44.02
CA ASP A 49 -2.44 8.82 -42.70
C ASP A 49 -3.18 10.09 -42.24
N ALA A 50 -4.49 10.17 -42.38
CA ALA A 50 -5.25 11.33 -41.89
C ALA A 50 -5.52 11.31 -40.35
N ALA A 51 -5.54 10.13 -39.73
CA ALA A 51 -5.78 9.99 -38.30
C ALA A 51 -4.53 10.26 -37.45
N ALA A 52 -3.37 9.88 -37.94
CA ALA A 52 -2.09 10.11 -37.26
C ALA A 52 -1.68 11.58 -37.27
N GLU A 53 -1.90 12.28 -38.40
CA GLU A 53 -1.66 13.73 -38.48
C GLU A 53 -2.62 14.56 -37.62
N SER A 54 -3.86 14.14 -37.48
CA SER A 54 -4.84 14.80 -36.58
C SER A 54 -4.42 14.69 -35.13
N LEU A 55 -3.90 13.52 -34.69
CA LEU A 55 -3.44 13.29 -33.31
C LEU A 55 -2.17 14.09 -32.99
N LEU A 56 -1.27 14.22 -33.95
CA LEU A 56 -0.03 15.03 -33.81
C LEU A 56 -0.32 16.53 -33.78
N ARG A 57 -1.28 17.01 -34.56
CA ARG A 57 -1.72 18.42 -34.53
C ARG A 57 -2.41 18.74 -33.18
N HIS A 58 -3.24 17.84 -32.66
CA HIS A 58 -3.90 18.05 -31.35
C HIS A 58 -2.91 18.05 -30.18
N LYS A 59 -1.83 17.26 -30.24
CA LYS A 59 -0.74 17.30 -29.23
C LYS A 59 0.12 18.57 -29.36
N ALA A 60 0.38 19.05 -30.57
CA ALA A 60 1.16 20.27 -30.79
C ALA A 60 0.41 21.54 -30.33
N ASP A 61 -0.91 21.58 -30.50
CA ASP A 61 -1.73 22.71 -30.03
C ASP A 61 -1.87 22.73 -28.49
N LYS A 62 -1.94 21.57 -27.82
CA LYS A 62 -1.88 21.50 -26.35
C LYS A 62 -0.54 21.97 -25.78
N LEU A 63 0.57 21.69 -26.44
CA LEU A 63 1.89 22.22 -26.04
C LEU A 63 2.02 23.74 -26.23
N ARG A 64 1.40 24.30 -27.27
CA ARG A 64 1.42 25.75 -27.55
C ARG A 64 0.53 26.55 -26.56
N VAL A 65 -0.55 25.97 -26.06
CA VAL A 65 -1.39 26.58 -25.04
C VAL A 65 -0.69 26.56 -23.66
N SER A 66 0.05 25.49 -23.34
CA SER A 66 0.86 25.40 -22.12
C SER A 66 2.01 26.41 -22.07
N GLN A 67 2.66 26.70 -23.21
CA GLN A 67 3.75 27.68 -23.28
C GLN A 67 3.26 29.13 -23.27
N ARG A 68 2.04 29.42 -23.67
CA ARG A 68 1.47 30.79 -23.57
C ARG A 68 1.01 31.16 -22.16
N GLY A 69 0.65 30.18 -21.33
CA GLY A 69 0.29 30.41 -19.93
C GLY A 69 1.49 30.76 -19.02
N ALA A 70 2.69 30.27 -19.36
CA ALA A 70 3.90 30.53 -18.59
C ALA A 70 4.59 31.87 -18.90
N ALA A 71 4.28 32.50 -20.05
CA ALA A 71 4.92 33.76 -20.48
C ALA A 71 4.26 35.04 -19.93
N LEU A 72 3.14 34.94 -19.24
CA LEU A 72 2.39 36.08 -18.69
C LEU A 72 2.69 36.39 -17.22
N GLN A 73 3.58 35.65 -16.56
CA GLN A 73 3.98 35.90 -15.16
C GLN A 73 5.46 36.25 -14.93
N ALA A 74 6.28 36.30 -15.99
CA ALA A 74 7.67 36.76 -15.86
C ALA A 74 7.83 38.06 -16.61
N GLY A 75 7.94 39.17 -15.88
CA GLY A 75 8.33 40.47 -16.44
C GLY A 75 9.74 40.37 -17.01
N VAL A 76 9.86 40.31 -18.35
CA VAL A 76 11.14 40.26 -19.04
C VAL A 76 11.69 41.66 -19.20
N ILE A 77 12.79 41.94 -18.51
CA ILE A 77 13.66 43.07 -18.79
C ILE A 77 14.56 42.68 -19.94
N HIS A 78 14.44 43.38 -21.09
CA HIS A 78 15.32 43.21 -22.23
C HIS A 78 16.70 43.81 -21.93
N LEU A 79 17.76 42.99 -22.02
CA LEU A 79 19.15 43.43 -22.10
C LEU A 79 19.71 43.13 -23.50
N PRO A 80 20.59 44.01 -24.08
CA PRO A 80 21.02 43.92 -25.48
C PRO A 80 22.06 42.80 -25.71
N GLN A 81 21.98 42.17 -26.88
CA GLN A 81 22.77 41.03 -27.41
C GLN A 81 24.29 41.29 -27.61
N ARG A 82 25.01 41.91 -26.71
CA ARG A 82 26.44 42.14 -26.90
C ARG A 82 27.36 41.72 -25.75
N MET A 83 26.89 40.91 -24.80
CA MET A 83 27.68 40.45 -23.64
C MET A 83 27.80 38.92 -23.47
N GLU A 84 27.43 38.10 -24.44
CA GLU A 84 27.48 36.65 -24.32
C GLU A 84 28.81 35.98 -24.68
N ARG A 85 29.86 36.74 -25.01
CA ARG A 85 31.15 36.14 -25.44
C ARG A 85 32.35 36.33 -24.49
N THR A 86 32.15 36.82 -23.27
CA THR A 86 33.27 37.09 -22.35
C THR A 86 33.13 36.47 -20.95
N MET A 87 32.21 35.53 -20.73
CA MET A 87 32.07 34.86 -19.44
C MET A 87 32.51 33.39 -19.37
N GLU A 88 32.86 32.78 -20.49
CA GLU A 88 33.34 31.37 -20.46
C GLU A 88 34.85 31.20 -20.23
N ASP A 89 35.66 32.27 -20.30
CA ASP A 89 37.12 32.18 -20.19
C ASP A 89 37.72 32.64 -18.85
N ARG A 90 36.92 32.77 -17.75
CA ARG A 90 37.44 33.25 -16.47
C ARG A 90 36.97 32.48 -15.22
N LEU A 91 36.72 31.19 -15.31
CA LEU A 91 36.45 30.34 -14.13
C LEU A 91 37.38 29.13 -14.08
N GLU A 92 38.69 29.38 -14.16
CA GLU A 92 39.65 28.44 -13.59
C GLU A 92 40.49 29.14 -12.52
N ASN A 93 40.16 28.79 -11.28
CA ASN A 93 40.99 28.85 -10.07
C ASN A 93 41.40 30.22 -9.45
N PRO A 94 40.91 30.58 -8.28
CA PRO A 94 41.76 30.56 -7.07
C PRO A 94 41.05 30.24 -5.74
N LEU A 95 40.12 29.28 -5.64
CA LEU A 95 39.48 28.89 -4.37
C LEU A 95 39.99 27.56 -3.77
N GLN A 96 40.84 26.86 -4.48
CA GLN A 96 41.41 25.58 -3.98
C GLN A 96 42.65 25.74 -3.07
N HIS A 97 43.24 26.93 -3.00
CA HIS A 97 44.47 27.14 -2.25
C HIS A 97 44.33 27.74 -0.85
N GLU A 98 43.12 28.17 -0.45
CA GLU A 98 42.84 28.68 0.90
C GLU A 98 42.14 27.70 1.86
N LEU A 99 41.69 26.55 1.39
CA LEU A 99 41.01 25.54 2.22
C LEU A 99 41.98 24.53 2.90
N GLU A 100 43.27 24.54 2.56
CA GLU A 100 44.27 23.63 3.18
C GLU A 100 44.99 24.21 4.39
N LYS A 101 44.64 25.39 4.88
CA LYS A 101 45.29 26.06 6.02
C LYS A 101 44.45 26.25 7.27
N LEU A 102 43.31 25.60 7.42
CA LEU A 102 42.54 25.61 8.67
C LEU A 102 42.73 24.27 9.38
N SER A 103 43.67 24.21 10.30
CA SER A 103 43.87 23.07 11.19
C SER A 103 42.72 22.95 12.18
N PHE A 104 42.32 21.70 12.45
CA PHE A 104 41.16 21.24 13.23
C PHE A 104 41.20 21.51 14.75
N ASP A 105 42.13 22.34 15.26
CA ASP A 105 42.41 22.48 16.71
C ASP A 105 42.02 23.82 17.36
N SER A 106 41.16 24.64 16.78
CA SER A 106 40.83 25.97 17.35
C SER A 106 39.35 26.23 17.60
N PHE A 107 38.53 25.22 17.86
CA PHE A 107 37.10 25.43 18.11
C PHE A 107 36.56 24.83 19.42
N PHE A 108 37.36 24.82 20.49
CA PHE A 108 36.89 24.51 21.84
C PHE A 108 37.47 25.45 22.88
N GLN A 109 37.02 26.70 22.92
CA GLN A 109 36.97 27.53 24.13
C GLN A 109 36.08 28.75 23.88
N VAL A 110 34.78 28.65 24.21
CA VAL A 110 33.93 29.79 24.51
C VAL A 110 33.25 29.50 25.84
N GLU A 111 33.49 30.40 26.76
CA GLU A 111 33.06 30.40 28.16
C GLU A 111 31.56 30.27 28.32
N THR A 112 31.16 29.45 29.28
CA THR A 112 29.82 29.31 29.82
C THR A 112 29.50 30.50 30.76
N SER A 113 29.04 31.61 30.21
CA SER A 113 28.36 32.65 31.01
C SER A 113 27.56 33.54 30.08
N ASN A 114 26.27 33.30 29.98
CA ASN A 114 25.11 34.08 29.57
C ASN A 114 24.10 33.27 28.75
N PHE A 115 23.58 32.21 29.34
CA PHE A 115 22.47 31.44 28.75
C PHE A 115 21.16 31.67 29.52
N TYR A 116 20.76 32.94 29.69
CA TYR A 116 19.37 33.27 30.06
C TYR A 116 18.99 34.57 29.35
N ALA A 117 18.45 34.50 28.17
CA ALA A 117 17.51 35.41 27.52
C ALA A 117 17.62 35.37 25.98
N LEU A 118 17.33 34.19 25.38
CA LEU A 118 16.81 34.11 24.02
C LEU A 118 15.78 33.00 24.04
N GLN A 119 14.54 33.35 24.30
CA GLN A 119 13.43 32.47 23.94
C GLN A 119 13.52 32.26 22.42
N PRO A 120 13.69 31.04 21.92
CA PRO A 120 13.59 30.82 20.50
C PRO A 120 12.14 31.12 20.12
N PHE A 121 11.94 32.03 19.18
CA PHE A 121 10.83 31.97 18.25
C PHE A 121 10.97 30.65 17.47
N CYS A 122 10.71 29.54 18.14
CA CYS A 122 10.41 28.29 17.51
C CYS A 122 9.03 28.52 16.88
N SER A 123 9.00 28.86 15.60
CA SER A 123 7.81 28.71 14.81
C SER A 123 7.35 27.27 15.12
N ARG A 124 6.23 27.10 15.83
CA ARG A 124 5.51 25.85 15.93
C ARG A 124 5.22 25.48 14.47
N THR A 125 6.10 24.72 13.85
CA THR A 125 5.78 24.01 12.62
C THR A 125 4.57 23.19 12.98
N ALA A 126 3.41 23.59 12.45
CA ALA A 126 2.16 22.93 12.74
C ALA A 126 2.34 21.45 12.42
N PHE A 127 2.25 20.63 13.47
CA PHE A 127 2.48 19.21 13.37
C PHE A 127 1.21 18.56 12.78
N PHE A 128 1.25 18.24 11.51
CA PHE A 128 0.16 17.56 10.82
C PHE A 128 0.41 16.06 10.77
N MET A 129 -0.60 15.26 11.12
CA MET A 129 -0.57 13.80 10.96
C MET A 129 -0.92 13.36 9.53
N HIS A 130 -1.63 14.23 8.79
CA HIS A 130 -1.90 14.09 7.37
C HIS A 130 -2.22 15.48 6.77
N HIS A 131 -2.19 15.57 5.45
CA HIS A 131 -2.32 16.82 4.70
C HIS A 131 -3.71 17.03 4.07
N PHE A 132 -4.76 16.48 4.68
CA PHE A 132 -6.16 16.79 4.33
C PHE A 132 -6.73 17.77 5.34
N ARG A 133 -7.21 18.93 4.87
CA ARG A 133 -7.79 19.97 5.73
C ARG A 133 -8.70 20.88 4.93
N TYR A 134 -9.61 21.53 5.61
CA TYR A 134 -10.33 22.66 5.03
C TYR A 134 -9.44 23.91 4.98
N THR A 135 -9.43 24.55 3.82
CA THR A 135 -8.91 25.89 3.61
C THR A 135 -10.10 26.79 3.24
N GLY A 136 -10.50 27.68 4.14
CA GLY A 136 -11.83 28.28 4.07
C GLY A 136 -12.92 27.20 4.20
N ASN A 137 -13.78 27.10 3.21
CA ASN A 137 -14.86 26.12 3.17
C ASN A 137 -14.54 24.89 2.33
N ASP A 138 -13.43 24.85 1.62
CA ASP A 138 -13.11 23.78 0.67
C ASP A 138 -12.10 22.79 1.25
N LEU A 139 -12.34 21.50 1.04
CA LEU A 139 -11.42 20.44 1.45
C LEU A 139 -10.25 20.34 0.47
N HIS A 140 -9.04 20.42 1.02
CA HIS A 140 -7.80 20.32 0.26
C HIS A 140 -7.02 19.07 0.65
N SER A 141 -6.26 18.56 -0.31
CA SER A 141 -5.11 17.67 -0.09
C SER A 141 -3.85 18.49 -0.37
N GLU A 142 -3.00 18.66 0.65
CA GLU A 142 -1.85 19.57 0.56
C GLU A 142 -2.30 20.99 0.16
N SER A 143 -1.95 21.45 -1.05
CA SER A 143 -2.42 22.76 -1.57
C SER A 143 -3.47 22.64 -2.68
N VAL A 144 -3.95 21.42 -2.98
CA VAL A 144 -4.89 21.16 -4.05
C VAL A 144 -6.32 21.10 -3.53
N ASN A 145 -7.23 21.87 -4.13
CA ASN A 145 -8.66 21.79 -3.87
C ASN A 145 -9.23 20.49 -4.46
N LEU A 146 -9.80 19.62 -3.62
CA LEU A 146 -10.29 18.31 -4.05
C LEU A 146 -11.51 18.39 -4.99
N ALA A 147 -12.26 19.48 -4.96
CA ALA A 147 -13.35 19.67 -5.91
C ALA A 147 -12.84 19.90 -7.36
N GLU A 148 -11.62 20.43 -7.54
CA GLU A 148 -11.00 20.53 -8.86
C GLU A 148 -10.64 19.15 -9.40
N VAL A 149 -10.10 18.27 -8.55
CA VAL A 149 -9.79 16.89 -8.91
C VAL A 149 -11.06 16.14 -9.32
N ALA A 150 -12.15 16.26 -8.52
CA ALA A 150 -13.43 15.64 -8.81
C ALA A 150 -14.03 16.13 -10.14
N ARG A 151 -13.93 17.43 -10.43
CA ARG A 151 -14.42 17.99 -11.70
C ARG A 151 -13.60 17.55 -12.91
N LEU A 152 -12.28 17.41 -12.75
CA LEU A 152 -11.38 17.07 -13.86
C LEU A 152 -11.45 15.58 -14.21
N TYR A 153 -11.43 14.71 -13.22
CA TYR A 153 -11.34 13.26 -13.41
C TYR A 153 -12.65 12.51 -13.14
N GLY A 154 -13.71 13.23 -12.74
CA GLY A 154 -14.98 12.62 -12.32
C GLY A 154 -14.89 11.89 -11.00
N THR A 155 -15.98 11.24 -10.61
CA THR A 155 -16.09 10.41 -9.39
C THR A 155 -16.67 9.03 -9.76
N PRO A 156 -16.49 8.00 -8.93
CA PRO A 156 -15.60 7.95 -7.77
C PRO A 156 -14.12 8.07 -8.16
N THR A 157 -13.28 8.73 -7.35
CA THR A 157 -11.84 8.89 -7.62
C THR A 157 -11.05 8.83 -6.32
N TYR A 158 -10.02 7.99 -6.27
CA TYR A 158 -9.07 7.98 -5.15
C TYR A 158 -8.06 9.11 -5.29
N VAL A 159 -7.76 9.80 -4.19
CA VAL A 159 -6.74 10.85 -4.16
C VAL A 159 -5.76 10.56 -3.02
N TYR A 160 -4.48 10.58 -3.32
CA TYR A 160 -3.39 10.31 -2.38
C TYR A 160 -2.49 11.52 -2.20
N SER A 161 -2.07 11.79 -0.94
CA SER A 161 -1.12 12.84 -0.57
C SER A 161 0.29 12.28 -0.46
N ALA A 162 1.21 12.74 -1.29
CA ALA A 162 2.61 12.39 -1.24
C ALA A 162 3.29 12.91 0.04
N ALA A 163 2.91 14.09 0.51
CA ALA A 163 3.46 14.67 1.74
C ALA A 163 3.08 13.81 2.95
N THR A 164 1.82 13.36 3.06
CA THR A 164 1.39 12.48 4.16
C THR A 164 2.18 11.17 4.17
N MET A 165 2.38 10.54 3.01
CA MET A 165 3.18 9.31 2.89
C MET A 165 4.64 9.54 3.31
N THR A 166 5.22 10.66 2.89
CA THR A 166 6.59 11.05 3.26
C THR A 166 6.74 11.24 4.76
N ASP A 167 5.81 11.97 5.37
CA ASP A 167 5.84 12.26 6.80
C ASP A 167 5.67 10.99 7.64
N ASN A 168 4.72 10.12 7.28
CA ASN A 168 4.51 8.84 7.95
C ASN A 168 5.77 7.96 7.90
N TYR A 169 6.39 7.83 6.73
CA TYR A 169 7.62 7.06 6.55
C TYR A 169 8.78 7.64 7.36
N THR A 170 8.98 8.95 7.25
CA THR A 170 10.11 9.64 7.88
C THR A 170 10.01 9.64 9.40
N ARG A 171 8.80 9.87 9.94
CA ARG A 171 8.55 9.83 11.38
C ARG A 171 8.78 8.44 11.95
N LEU A 172 8.27 7.40 11.26
CA LEU A 172 8.49 6.02 11.69
C LEU A 172 9.98 5.66 11.65
N ALA A 173 10.70 6.04 10.61
CA ALA A 173 12.13 5.81 10.51
C ALA A 173 12.91 6.53 11.63
N LYS A 174 12.59 7.81 11.89
CA LYS A 174 13.22 8.60 12.95
C LYS A 174 12.94 8.05 14.35
N SER A 175 11.74 7.55 14.61
CA SER A 175 11.38 7.02 15.92
C SER A 175 12.19 5.77 16.32
N LEU A 176 12.79 5.09 15.34
CA LEU A 176 13.61 3.88 15.53
C LEU A 176 15.11 4.14 15.32
N THR A 177 15.53 5.41 15.45
CA THR A 177 16.95 5.78 15.43
C THR A 177 17.73 4.98 16.49
N GLY A 178 18.93 4.49 16.12
CA GLY A 178 19.76 3.62 16.95
C GLY A 178 19.65 2.13 16.58
N LEU A 179 18.73 1.75 15.69
CA LEU A 179 18.64 0.42 15.11
C LEU A 179 19.21 0.40 13.68
N ASP A 180 19.81 -0.72 13.26
CA ASP A 180 20.04 -1.00 11.84
C ASP A 180 18.68 -1.36 11.21
N LEU A 181 17.95 -0.34 10.75
CA LEU A 181 16.57 -0.41 10.36
C LEU A 181 16.39 -0.59 8.85
N GLN A 182 15.47 -1.46 8.45
CA GLN A 182 14.92 -1.53 7.10
C GLN A 182 13.40 -1.53 7.13
N ILE A 183 12.76 -0.54 6.52
CA ILE A 183 11.31 -0.50 6.34
C ILE A 183 10.97 -1.18 5.02
N CYS A 184 10.18 -2.26 5.07
CA CYS A 184 9.63 -2.99 3.95
C CYS A 184 8.15 -2.61 3.81
N TYR A 185 7.80 -1.71 2.89
CA TYR A 185 6.42 -1.30 2.70
C TYR A 185 5.55 -2.50 2.28
N ALA A 186 4.53 -2.82 3.10
CA ALA A 186 3.57 -3.89 2.81
C ALA A 186 2.59 -3.42 1.72
N MET A 187 2.96 -3.67 0.47
CA MET A 187 2.30 -3.11 -0.71
C MET A 187 0.89 -3.64 -0.96
N LYS A 188 0.49 -4.72 -0.29
CA LYS A 188 -0.91 -5.18 -0.26
C LYS A 188 -1.88 -4.10 0.27
N ALA A 189 -1.38 -3.12 1.01
CA ALA A 189 -2.18 -1.98 1.47
C ALA A 189 -2.55 -1.04 0.33
N ASN A 190 -1.61 -0.73 -0.57
CA ASN A 190 -1.81 0.00 -1.82
C ASN A 190 -0.64 -0.28 -2.77
N SER A 191 -0.93 -0.86 -3.94
CA SER A 191 0.07 -1.31 -4.90
C SER A 191 0.17 -0.44 -6.16
N ALA A 192 -0.39 0.77 -6.16
CA ALA A 192 -0.26 1.70 -7.28
C ALA A 192 1.22 2.00 -7.59
N LEU A 193 1.61 1.95 -8.87
CA LEU A 193 3.02 2.10 -9.28
C LEU A 193 3.64 3.42 -8.80
N ALA A 194 2.85 4.50 -8.81
CA ALA A 194 3.30 5.81 -8.33
C ALA A 194 3.62 5.79 -6.83
N ILE A 195 2.81 5.10 -6.02
CA ILE A 195 3.03 4.93 -4.57
C ILE A 195 4.26 4.06 -4.32
N LEU A 196 4.44 2.97 -5.06
CA LEU A 196 5.64 2.13 -4.95
C LEU A 196 6.90 2.91 -5.30
N ARG A 197 6.88 3.68 -6.39
CA ARG A 197 7.99 4.57 -6.77
C ARG A 197 8.26 5.62 -5.70
N HIS A 198 7.20 6.21 -5.12
CA HIS A 198 7.34 7.21 -4.05
C HIS A 198 8.09 6.62 -2.84
N PHE A 199 7.68 5.45 -2.34
CA PHE A 199 8.39 4.79 -1.22
C PHE A 199 9.79 4.31 -1.60
N ALA A 200 10.01 3.84 -2.83
CA ALA A 200 11.35 3.49 -3.31
C ALA A 200 12.30 4.70 -3.27
N ASN A 201 11.81 5.89 -3.66
CA ASN A 201 12.59 7.13 -3.59
C ASN A 201 12.91 7.56 -2.15
N LEU A 202 12.06 7.19 -1.17
CA LEU A 202 12.33 7.39 0.26
C LEU A 202 13.28 6.32 0.84
N GLY A 203 13.70 5.33 0.04
CA GLY A 203 14.61 4.27 0.47
C GLY A 203 13.92 3.04 1.08
N ALA A 204 12.60 2.91 0.96
CA ALA A 204 11.89 1.73 1.41
C ALA A 204 12.28 0.48 0.59
N ALA A 205 12.23 -0.68 1.22
CA ALA A 205 12.07 -1.99 0.61
C ALA A 205 10.58 -2.35 0.54
N PHE A 206 10.23 -3.59 0.13
CA PHE A 206 8.84 -4.01 0.00
C PHE A 206 8.60 -5.37 0.67
N ASP A 207 7.41 -5.52 1.29
CA ASP A 207 6.85 -6.80 1.72
C ASP A 207 5.85 -7.26 0.66
N LEU A 208 6.19 -8.39 0.01
CA LEU A 208 5.48 -8.99 -1.11
C LEU A 208 4.71 -10.22 -0.66
N VAL A 209 3.56 -10.48 -1.28
CA VAL A 209 2.77 -11.69 -1.02
C VAL A 209 2.37 -12.45 -2.28
N SER A 210 2.82 -12.00 -3.46
CA SER A 210 2.57 -12.67 -4.75
C SER A 210 3.62 -12.31 -5.81
N GLY A 211 3.70 -13.14 -6.86
CA GLY A 211 4.51 -12.82 -8.04
C GLY A 211 4.02 -11.58 -8.80
N GLY A 212 2.73 -11.29 -8.74
CA GLY A 212 2.15 -10.05 -9.27
C GLY A 212 2.70 -8.80 -8.58
N GLU A 213 2.79 -8.83 -7.25
CA GLU A 213 3.38 -7.75 -6.46
C GLU A 213 4.87 -7.59 -6.76
N LEU A 214 5.63 -8.68 -6.91
CA LEU A 214 7.03 -8.61 -7.31
C LEU A 214 7.20 -7.91 -8.68
N ARG A 215 6.37 -8.27 -9.67
CA ARG A 215 6.37 -7.61 -10.98
C ARG A 215 6.01 -6.13 -10.89
N ARG A 216 5.10 -5.73 -10.00
CA ARG A 216 4.79 -4.31 -9.75
C ARG A 216 5.99 -3.55 -9.19
N VAL A 217 6.76 -4.13 -8.27
CA VAL A 217 7.99 -3.51 -7.74
C VAL A 217 9.01 -3.29 -8.86
N LEU A 218 9.19 -4.29 -9.75
CA LEU A 218 10.05 -4.16 -10.93
C LEU A 218 9.56 -3.08 -11.89
N ALA A 219 8.25 -3.06 -12.19
CA ALA A 219 7.63 -2.07 -13.07
C ALA A 219 7.73 -0.64 -12.51
N ALA A 220 7.64 -0.49 -11.18
CA ALA A 220 7.92 0.77 -10.51
C ALA A 220 9.41 1.16 -10.55
N GLY A 221 10.30 0.32 -11.08
CA GLY A 221 11.76 0.52 -11.14
C GLY A 221 12.39 0.56 -9.74
N ALA A 222 11.83 -0.17 -8.78
CA ALA A 222 12.34 -0.26 -7.43
C ALA A 222 13.28 -1.45 -7.23
N ASN A 223 14.10 -1.41 -6.18
CA ASN A 223 15.09 -2.46 -5.92
C ASN A 223 14.46 -3.64 -5.17
N VAL A 224 14.10 -4.68 -5.91
CA VAL A 224 13.51 -5.91 -5.36
C VAL A 224 14.47 -6.70 -4.47
N LYS A 225 15.80 -6.54 -4.61
CA LYS A 225 16.82 -7.26 -3.82
C LYS A 225 16.81 -6.92 -2.33
N ARG A 226 16.08 -5.88 -1.94
CA ARG A 226 15.87 -5.51 -0.54
C ARG A 226 14.51 -5.98 -0.03
N SER A 227 13.65 -6.53 -0.89
CA SER A 227 12.28 -6.92 -0.58
C SER A 227 12.21 -8.31 0.05
N VAL A 228 11.24 -8.52 0.92
CA VAL A 228 10.90 -9.81 1.52
C VAL A 228 9.67 -10.38 0.86
N PHE A 229 9.55 -11.72 0.80
CA PHE A 229 8.42 -12.39 0.21
C PHE A 229 7.71 -13.25 1.26
N ALA A 230 6.59 -12.75 1.76
CA ALA A 230 5.71 -13.38 2.74
C ALA A 230 4.54 -14.12 2.06
N GLY A 231 3.56 -14.58 2.85
CA GLY A 231 2.34 -15.24 2.36
C GLY A 231 2.40 -16.76 2.42
N VAL A 232 1.25 -17.37 2.71
CA VAL A 232 1.09 -18.80 3.04
C VAL A 232 1.01 -19.74 1.82
N GLY A 233 0.95 -19.20 0.60
CA GLY A 233 0.63 -19.98 -0.60
C GLY A 233 1.56 -19.73 -1.79
N LYS A 234 2.87 -19.52 -1.57
CA LYS A 234 3.84 -19.29 -2.65
C LYS A 234 3.89 -20.49 -3.60
N THR A 235 3.70 -20.24 -4.90
CA THR A 235 3.84 -21.26 -5.93
C THR A 235 5.30 -21.49 -6.30
N SER A 236 5.59 -22.58 -7.02
CA SER A 236 6.96 -22.84 -7.51
C SER A 236 7.44 -21.76 -8.47
N GLU A 237 6.55 -21.26 -9.33
CA GLU A 237 6.83 -20.21 -10.30
C GLU A 237 7.12 -18.87 -9.62
N GLU A 238 6.38 -18.54 -8.55
CA GLU A 238 6.62 -17.34 -7.76
C GLU A 238 7.94 -17.38 -7.00
N ILE A 239 8.27 -18.56 -6.43
CA ILE A 239 9.56 -18.80 -5.76
C ILE A 239 10.71 -18.68 -6.78
N GLU A 240 10.57 -19.28 -7.96
CA GLU A 240 11.55 -19.20 -9.04
C GLU A 240 11.77 -17.75 -9.48
N LEU A 241 10.68 -17.03 -9.77
CA LEU A 241 10.73 -15.59 -10.13
C LEU A 241 11.45 -14.76 -9.05
N ALA A 242 11.16 -15.02 -7.78
CA ALA A 242 11.75 -14.31 -6.66
C ALA A 242 13.25 -14.60 -6.51
N LEU A 243 13.67 -15.86 -6.67
CA LEU A 243 15.08 -16.27 -6.63
C LEU A 243 15.87 -15.68 -7.79
N GLN A 244 15.32 -15.71 -9.02
CA GLN A 244 15.96 -15.11 -10.21
C GLN A 244 16.17 -13.60 -10.06
N ASN A 245 15.28 -12.90 -9.34
CA ASN A 245 15.39 -11.46 -9.08
C ASN A 245 16.15 -11.15 -7.78
N GLY A 246 16.58 -12.17 -7.03
CA GLY A 246 17.42 -12.01 -5.85
C GLY A 246 16.74 -11.33 -4.67
N VAL A 247 15.48 -11.67 -4.35
CA VAL A 247 14.78 -11.14 -3.17
C VAL A 247 15.61 -11.31 -1.89
N PHE A 248 15.45 -10.39 -0.95
CA PHE A 248 16.22 -10.36 0.30
C PHE A 248 16.04 -11.64 1.12
N ALA A 249 14.81 -12.10 1.30
CA ALA A 249 14.47 -13.35 1.96
C ALA A 249 13.01 -13.75 1.72
N PHE A 250 12.73 -15.07 1.81
CA PHE A 250 11.38 -15.59 1.95
C PHE A 250 10.99 -15.65 3.42
N HIS A 251 9.81 -15.16 3.78
CA HIS A 251 9.18 -15.39 5.06
C HIS A 251 8.32 -16.64 4.95
N VAL A 252 8.83 -17.71 5.53
CA VAL A 252 8.27 -19.07 5.41
C VAL A 252 7.25 -19.31 6.50
N GLU A 253 6.12 -19.90 6.14
CA GLU A 253 4.98 -20.05 7.06
C GLU A 253 4.65 -21.52 7.37
N SER A 254 5.35 -22.50 6.71
CA SER A 254 5.13 -23.94 6.94
C SER A 254 6.32 -24.79 6.48
N GLU A 255 6.40 -26.02 7.02
CA GLU A 255 7.43 -27.00 6.59
C GLU A 255 7.28 -27.44 5.14
N PRO A 256 6.07 -27.73 4.60
CA PRO A 256 5.91 -28.03 3.18
C PRO A 256 6.39 -26.91 2.26
N GLU A 257 6.24 -25.66 2.68
CA GLU A 257 6.75 -24.51 1.94
C GLU A 257 8.29 -24.51 1.92
N MET A 258 8.95 -24.79 3.04
CA MET A 258 10.42 -24.95 3.09
C MET A 258 10.91 -26.01 2.10
N ALA A 259 10.26 -27.17 2.05
CA ALA A 259 10.60 -28.23 1.12
C ALA A 259 10.47 -27.78 -0.35
N ARG A 260 9.41 -27.05 -0.68
CA ARG A 260 9.19 -26.48 -2.01
C ARG A 260 10.27 -25.47 -2.37
N ILE A 261 10.59 -24.52 -1.48
CA ILE A 261 11.63 -23.51 -1.70
C ILE A 261 12.99 -24.19 -1.92
N ASN A 262 13.32 -25.20 -1.08
CA ASN A 262 14.55 -25.98 -1.24
C ASN A 262 14.63 -26.68 -2.60
N HIS A 263 13.53 -27.29 -3.04
CA HIS A 263 13.46 -27.96 -4.34
C HIS A 263 13.70 -26.99 -5.50
N VAL A 264 12.99 -25.84 -5.50
CA VAL A 264 13.14 -24.82 -6.56
C VAL A 264 14.55 -24.23 -6.56
N ALA A 265 15.09 -23.91 -5.37
CA ALA A 265 16.45 -23.40 -5.24
C ALA A 265 17.50 -24.40 -5.75
N GLY A 266 17.29 -25.70 -5.49
CA GLY A 266 18.16 -26.77 -6.00
C GLY A 266 18.12 -26.88 -7.53
N ARG A 267 16.96 -26.75 -8.16
CA ARG A 267 16.85 -26.70 -9.63
C ARG A 267 17.62 -25.53 -10.25
N LEU A 268 17.65 -24.38 -9.55
CA LEU A 268 18.34 -23.18 -9.98
C LEU A 268 19.83 -23.14 -9.59
N GLY A 269 20.31 -24.11 -8.81
CA GLY A 269 21.69 -24.16 -8.32
C GLY A 269 22.04 -23.02 -7.35
N VAL A 270 21.07 -22.51 -6.60
CA VAL A 270 21.23 -21.40 -5.66
C VAL A 270 20.82 -21.79 -4.24
N LYS A 271 21.22 -20.97 -3.25
CA LYS A 271 20.69 -21.08 -1.89
C LYS A 271 19.63 -20.01 -1.65
N ALA A 272 18.42 -20.45 -1.30
CA ALA A 272 17.32 -19.55 -0.98
C ALA A 272 17.47 -18.97 0.44
N PRO A 273 17.51 -17.63 0.61
CA PRO A 273 17.52 -17.01 1.93
C PRO A 273 16.11 -17.10 2.55
N ILE A 274 16.00 -17.63 3.76
CA ILE A 274 14.73 -17.78 4.46
C ILE A 274 14.75 -17.20 5.86
N ALA A 275 13.60 -16.75 6.33
CA ALA A 275 13.27 -16.55 7.73
C ALA A 275 11.94 -17.25 8.03
N ILE A 276 11.86 -17.97 9.12
CA ILE A 276 10.61 -18.61 9.51
C ILE A 276 9.75 -17.57 10.22
N ARG A 277 8.48 -17.46 9.78
CA ARG A 277 7.46 -16.67 10.46
C ARG A 277 6.98 -17.45 11.67
N ILE A 278 7.22 -16.88 12.84
CA ILE A 278 6.78 -17.45 14.11
C ILE A 278 5.54 -16.73 14.60
N ASN A 279 4.64 -17.50 15.22
CA ASN A 279 3.48 -16.99 15.88
C ASN A 279 3.75 -16.93 17.39
N PRO A 280 3.85 -15.72 18.00
CA PRO A 280 4.18 -15.57 19.41
C PRO A 280 3.00 -15.87 20.34
N ASP A 281 1.79 -16.10 19.82
CA ASP A 281 0.57 -16.32 20.59
C ASP A 281 0.32 -15.18 21.58
N VAL A 282 0.20 -13.97 21.04
CA VAL A 282 -0.13 -12.72 21.76
C VAL A 282 -1.47 -12.21 21.27
N ASP A 283 -2.34 -11.80 22.21
CA ASP A 283 -3.62 -11.19 21.84
C ASP A 283 -3.43 -9.72 21.47
N ALA A 284 -3.64 -9.41 20.22
CA ALA A 284 -3.54 -8.05 19.70
C ALA A 284 -4.80 -7.19 19.97
N HIS A 285 -5.83 -7.73 20.61
CA HIS A 285 -7.11 -7.08 20.90
C HIS A 285 -7.73 -6.38 19.67
N THR A 286 -7.57 -6.97 18.48
CA THR A 286 -8.07 -6.43 17.22
C THR A 286 -9.27 -7.24 16.72
N HIS A 287 -9.97 -6.69 15.69
CA HIS A 287 -11.09 -7.39 15.06
C HIS A 287 -10.70 -8.82 14.63
N ALA A 288 -11.55 -9.81 14.90
CA ALA A 288 -11.26 -11.24 14.68
C ALA A 288 -10.74 -11.56 13.26
N LYS A 289 -11.25 -10.88 12.22
CA LYS A 289 -10.83 -11.09 10.81
C LYS A 289 -9.44 -10.51 10.47
N ILE A 290 -8.80 -9.71 11.36
CA ILE A 290 -7.50 -9.08 11.12
C ILE A 290 -6.44 -9.43 12.18
N THR A 291 -6.79 -10.29 13.15
CA THR A 291 -5.86 -10.89 14.12
C THR A 291 -5.08 -12.02 13.43
N THR A 292 -3.75 -12.03 13.55
CA THR A 292 -2.86 -13.03 12.91
C THR A 292 -1.89 -13.68 13.88
N GLY A 293 -1.90 -13.28 15.16
CA GLY A 293 -0.94 -13.71 16.18
C GLY A 293 -1.43 -14.86 17.08
N LYS A 294 -2.62 -15.43 16.87
CA LYS A 294 -3.16 -16.52 17.67
C LYS A 294 -2.84 -17.89 17.05
N SER A 295 -2.77 -18.91 17.89
CA SER A 295 -2.38 -20.28 17.52
C SER A 295 -3.34 -20.99 16.57
N ASP A 296 -4.58 -20.52 16.43
CA ASP A 296 -5.63 -21.05 15.54
C ASP A 296 -5.64 -20.41 14.14
N ASN A 297 -4.74 -19.48 13.89
CA ASN A 297 -4.64 -18.82 12.59
C ASN A 297 -3.82 -19.63 11.59
N LYS A 298 -4.16 -19.48 10.29
CA LYS A 298 -3.41 -20.11 9.18
C LYS A 298 -1.96 -19.62 9.03
N PHE A 299 -1.54 -18.63 9.80
CA PHE A 299 -0.28 -17.90 9.62
C PHE A 299 0.79 -18.39 10.59
N GLY A 300 2.02 -18.59 10.04
CA GLY A 300 3.22 -18.82 10.80
C GLY A 300 3.28 -20.16 11.53
N ILE A 301 4.43 -20.44 12.11
CA ILE A 301 4.72 -21.63 12.94
C ILE A 301 4.63 -21.22 14.40
N PRO A 302 3.90 -21.95 15.27
CA PRO A 302 3.83 -21.63 16.69
C PRO A 302 5.22 -21.58 17.34
N LEU A 303 5.49 -20.57 18.18
CA LEU A 303 6.79 -20.38 18.84
C LEU A 303 7.27 -21.67 19.57
N LYS A 304 6.34 -22.43 20.17
CA LYS A 304 6.66 -23.66 20.90
C LYS A 304 7.36 -24.74 20.07
N VAL A 305 7.09 -24.79 18.76
CA VAL A 305 7.66 -25.77 17.84
C VAL A 305 8.63 -25.16 16.83
N ALA A 306 8.82 -23.84 16.88
CA ALA A 306 9.68 -23.12 15.93
C ALA A 306 11.14 -23.61 15.96
N GLY A 307 11.67 -24.00 17.13
CA GLY A 307 13.01 -24.56 17.24
C GLY A 307 13.19 -25.80 16.37
N ALA A 308 12.24 -26.76 16.40
CA ALA A 308 12.27 -27.94 15.54
C ALA A 308 12.20 -27.58 14.05
N ALA A 309 11.42 -26.58 13.67
CA ALA A 309 11.34 -26.10 12.29
C ALA A 309 12.68 -25.50 11.80
N TYR A 310 13.41 -24.77 12.65
CA TYR A 310 14.77 -24.29 12.32
C TYR A 310 15.79 -25.43 12.19
N GLU A 311 15.71 -26.46 13.05
CA GLU A 311 16.53 -27.67 12.92
C GLU A 311 16.24 -28.44 11.61
N ALA A 312 14.97 -28.51 11.21
CA ALA A 312 14.58 -29.09 9.93
C ALA A 312 15.11 -28.25 8.76
N ALA A 313 14.96 -26.92 8.84
CA ALA A 313 15.49 -25.98 7.83
C ALA A 313 17.00 -26.12 7.61
N ALA A 314 17.76 -26.31 8.70
CA ALA A 314 19.23 -26.46 8.64
C ALA A 314 19.68 -27.73 7.89
N LYS A 315 18.82 -28.75 7.74
CA LYS A 315 19.10 -29.97 6.99
C LYS A 315 18.90 -29.84 5.48
N TYR A 316 18.21 -28.79 5.03
CA TYR A 316 17.96 -28.57 3.61
C TYR A 316 19.20 -27.93 2.93
N PRO A 317 19.80 -28.61 1.91
CA PRO A 317 21.06 -28.16 1.31
C PRO A 317 20.96 -26.85 0.55
N ASN A 318 19.78 -26.49 0.06
CA ASN A 318 19.57 -25.31 -0.77
C ASN A 318 18.85 -24.18 -0.03
N LEU A 319 18.72 -24.27 1.30
CA LEU A 319 18.22 -23.17 2.13
C LEU A 319 19.38 -22.49 2.88
N ARG A 320 19.24 -21.18 3.11
CA ARG A 320 20.05 -20.40 4.01
C ARG A 320 19.16 -19.75 5.05
N ILE A 321 19.27 -20.17 6.30
CA ILE A 321 18.59 -19.51 7.42
C ILE A 321 19.21 -18.12 7.58
N LYS A 322 18.39 -17.07 7.43
CA LYS A 322 18.85 -15.70 7.42
C LYS A 322 18.25 -14.85 8.54
N GLY A 323 17.06 -15.21 9.03
CA GLY A 323 16.39 -14.40 10.03
C GLY A 323 15.19 -15.08 10.68
N VAL A 324 14.49 -14.27 11.47
CA VAL A 324 13.20 -14.57 12.10
C VAL A 324 12.20 -13.51 11.70
N GLN A 325 10.93 -13.88 11.51
CA GLN A 325 9.86 -12.93 11.26
C GLN A 325 8.69 -13.21 12.19
N MET A 326 8.01 -12.18 12.66
CA MET A 326 6.71 -12.28 13.34
C MET A 326 5.76 -11.19 12.85
N HIS A 327 4.45 -11.45 12.99
CA HIS A 327 3.42 -10.43 12.75
C HIS A 327 2.20 -10.76 13.61
N ILE A 328 1.81 -9.85 14.49
CA ILE A 328 0.82 -10.13 15.55
C ILE A 328 -0.61 -9.69 15.20
N GLY A 329 -0.77 -8.85 14.19
CA GLY A 329 -2.10 -8.37 13.80
C GLY A 329 -2.05 -7.06 13.03
N SER A 330 -3.23 -6.50 12.77
CA SER A 330 -3.38 -5.25 12.03
C SER A 330 -4.29 -4.29 12.78
N GLN A 331 -4.10 -2.97 12.61
CA GLN A 331 -4.85 -1.91 13.27
C GLN A 331 -4.63 -1.90 14.80
N LEU A 332 -3.39 -2.08 15.25
CA LEU A 332 -3.04 -1.93 16.66
C LEU A 332 -2.83 -0.46 16.98
N THR A 333 -3.60 0.06 17.91
CA THR A 333 -3.55 1.45 18.38
C THR A 333 -2.95 1.59 19.78
N ASP A 334 -2.45 0.48 20.34
CA ASP A 334 -1.71 0.40 21.59
C ASP A 334 -0.35 -0.26 21.35
N VAL A 335 0.67 0.17 22.10
CA VAL A 335 2.04 -0.35 22.01
C VAL A 335 2.22 -1.66 22.80
N ALA A 336 1.42 -1.90 23.81
CA ALA A 336 1.60 -3.02 24.75
C ALA A 336 1.69 -4.40 24.06
N PRO A 337 0.83 -4.76 23.08
CA PRO A 337 0.95 -6.04 22.36
C PRO A 337 2.27 -6.20 21.62
N PHE A 338 2.82 -5.11 21.04
CA PHE A 338 4.13 -5.15 20.39
C PHE A 338 5.26 -5.41 21.39
N VAL A 339 5.23 -4.73 22.53
CA VAL A 339 6.21 -4.92 23.62
C VAL A 339 6.18 -6.35 24.14
N GLU A 340 4.98 -6.90 24.39
CA GLU A 340 4.78 -8.27 24.84
C GLU A 340 5.37 -9.27 23.83
N ALA A 341 5.01 -9.13 22.55
CA ALA A 341 5.49 -10.02 21.51
C ALA A 341 7.02 -9.98 21.36
N VAL A 342 7.60 -8.77 21.33
CA VAL A 342 9.06 -8.60 21.25
C VAL A 342 9.73 -9.24 22.45
N LYS A 343 9.28 -8.98 23.70
CA LYS A 343 9.85 -9.60 24.90
C LYS A 343 9.79 -11.12 24.87
N LYS A 344 8.66 -11.67 24.40
CA LYS A 344 8.42 -13.12 24.32
C LYS A 344 9.33 -13.82 23.30
N VAL A 345 9.65 -13.14 22.20
CA VAL A 345 10.39 -13.71 21.08
C VAL A 345 11.90 -13.45 21.17
N THR A 346 12.32 -12.36 21.78
CA THR A 346 13.74 -11.95 21.87
C THR A 346 14.69 -13.04 22.39
N PRO A 347 14.38 -13.83 23.44
CA PRO A 347 15.27 -14.91 23.89
C PRO A 347 15.52 -15.95 22.79
N PHE A 348 14.47 -16.34 22.07
CA PHE A 348 14.57 -17.29 20.95
C PHE A 348 15.38 -16.71 19.78
N VAL A 349 15.22 -15.43 19.48
CA VAL A 349 16.01 -14.74 18.44
C VAL A 349 17.50 -14.74 18.81
N ALA A 350 17.84 -14.49 20.09
CA ALA A 350 19.22 -14.54 20.58
C ALA A 350 19.83 -15.95 20.46
N GLU A 351 19.06 -17.00 20.79
CA GLU A 351 19.47 -18.39 20.59
C GLU A 351 19.77 -18.68 19.11
N LEU A 352 18.84 -18.31 18.21
CA LEU A 352 19.02 -18.52 16.77
C LEU A 352 20.22 -17.73 16.21
N LYS A 353 20.47 -16.52 16.71
CA LYS A 353 21.68 -15.76 16.34
C LYS A 353 22.94 -16.53 16.72
N ALA A 354 23.02 -17.07 17.93
CA ALA A 354 24.17 -17.84 18.39
C ALA A 354 24.35 -19.14 17.60
N LYS A 355 23.26 -19.84 17.28
CA LYS A 355 23.27 -21.17 16.66
C LYS A 355 23.40 -21.14 15.15
N HIS A 356 22.66 -20.28 14.48
CA HIS A 356 22.53 -20.23 13.01
C HIS A 356 23.14 -18.98 12.39
N GLY A 357 23.60 -18.00 13.19
CA GLY A 357 24.19 -16.75 12.67
C GLY A 357 23.19 -15.94 11.83
N ILE A 358 21.97 -15.77 12.32
CA ILE A 358 20.95 -15.01 11.60
C ILE A 358 21.33 -13.54 11.46
N ASP A 359 20.97 -12.92 10.35
CA ASP A 359 21.33 -11.54 10.00
C ASP A 359 20.30 -10.52 10.50
N TYR A 360 19.01 -10.91 10.62
CA TYR A 360 17.92 -9.98 10.92
C TYR A 360 16.77 -10.57 11.72
N PHE A 361 16.02 -9.67 12.34
CA PHE A 361 14.73 -9.94 12.95
C PHE A 361 13.66 -8.98 12.37
N SER A 362 12.61 -9.51 11.74
CA SER A 362 11.44 -8.74 11.33
C SER A 362 10.38 -8.80 12.41
N ILE A 363 9.97 -7.64 12.89
CA ILE A 363 8.87 -7.52 13.85
C ILE A 363 7.52 -7.28 13.18
N GLY A 364 7.48 -7.38 11.83
CA GLY A 364 6.26 -7.26 11.04
C GLY A 364 5.74 -5.84 10.94
N GLY A 365 4.45 -5.73 10.69
CA GLY A 365 3.72 -4.45 10.66
C GLY A 365 2.67 -4.41 11.77
N GLY A 366 1.54 -3.78 11.47
CA GLY A 366 0.37 -3.80 12.36
C GLY A 366 0.00 -2.47 12.97
N ILE A 367 0.88 -1.46 12.93
CA ILE A 367 0.57 -0.12 13.45
C ILE A 367 -0.72 0.40 12.80
N GLY A 368 -1.68 0.79 13.66
CA GLY A 368 -2.99 1.29 13.27
C GLY A 368 -2.98 2.76 12.87
N ILE A 369 -4.16 3.23 12.44
CA ILE A 369 -4.45 4.63 12.11
C ILE A 369 -5.74 5.08 12.77
N ILE A 370 -5.98 6.38 12.76
CA ILE A 370 -7.23 6.98 13.22
C ILE A 370 -8.23 6.95 12.07
N TYR A 371 -9.39 6.33 12.31
CA TYR A 371 -10.51 6.32 11.37
C TYR A 371 -11.64 7.26 11.82
N ARG A 372 -11.97 7.23 13.11
CA ARG A 372 -12.93 8.17 13.71
C ARG A 372 -12.20 9.48 14.00
N ASP A 373 -12.82 10.60 13.71
CA ASP A 373 -12.20 11.93 13.78
C ASP A 373 -10.93 12.04 12.91
N ALA A 374 -10.92 11.33 11.77
CA ALA A 374 -9.77 11.26 10.90
C ALA A 374 -9.34 12.65 10.43
N LEU A 375 -10.29 13.53 10.07
CA LEU A 375 -9.98 14.89 9.65
C LEU A 375 -9.36 15.71 10.79
N ALA A 376 -9.97 15.67 11.97
CA ALA A 376 -9.49 16.41 13.13
C ALA A 376 -8.13 15.91 13.62
N SER A 377 -7.87 14.61 13.51
CA SER A 377 -6.59 13.98 13.88
C SER A 377 -5.40 14.42 13.02
N GLY A 378 -5.66 15.13 11.94
CA GLY A 378 -4.61 15.82 11.18
C GLY A 378 -3.96 16.97 11.92
N SER A 379 -4.59 17.53 12.95
CA SER A 379 -4.10 18.70 13.67
C SER A 379 -3.43 18.36 15.00
N ALA A 380 -2.50 19.21 15.44
CA ALA A 380 -1.84 19.07 16.74
C ALA A 380 -2.82 19.26 17.90
N GLU A 381 -3.78 20.18 17.75
CA GLU A 381 -4.77 20.52 18.75
C GLU A 381 -5.62 19.30 19.13
N TRP A 382 -6.00 18.46 18.16
CA TRP A 382 -6.73 17.22 18.42
C TRP A 382 -5.91 16.27 19.29
N TRP A 383 -4.60 16.10 18.98
CA TRP A 383 -3.69 15.23 19.72
C TRP A 383 -3.46 15.74 21.15
N ASP A 384 -3.33 17.05 21.33
CA ASP A 384 -3.13 17.67 22.64
C ASP A 384 -4.39 17.56 23.53
N ALA A 385 -5.57 17.52 22.92
CA ALA A 385 -6.84 17.36 23.60
C ALA A 385 -7.11 15.91 24.07
N GLN A 386 -6.36 14.91 23.59
CA GLN A 386 -6.57 13.52 24.01
C GLN A 386 -6.15 13.31 25.46
N PRO A 387 -6.98 12.67 26.31
CA PRO A 387 -6.63 12.37 27.69
C PRO A 387 -5.34 11.54 27.80
N ALA A 388 -4.57 11.79 28.85
CA ALA A 388 -3.38 10.97 29.13
C ALA A 388 -3.78 9.49 29.26
N GLY A 389 -3.07 8.59 28.57
CA GLY A 389 -3.36 7.15 28.54
C GLY A 389 -4.43 6.72 27.54
N GLN A 390 -5.09 7.66 26.83
CA GLN A 390 -6.03 7.36 25.75
C GLN A 390 -5.52 7.82 24.37
N ARG A 391 -4.34 8.40 24.33
CA ARG A 391 -3.72 8.81 23.06
C ARG A 391 -3.46 7.57 22.19
N PRO A 392 -3.91 7.56 20.94
CA PRO A 392 -3.58 6.50 20.01
C PRO A 392 -2.06 6.37 19.81
N LEU A 393 -1.61 5.18 19.45
CA LEU A 393 -0.19 4.88 19.23
C LEU A 393 0.42 5.82 18.18
N THR A 394 1.50 6.51 18.57
CA THR A 394 2.32 7.31 17.65
C THR A 394 3.62 6.60 17.32
N PRO A 395 4.29 6.94 16.21
CA PRO A 395 5.63 6.40 15.90
C PRO A 395 6.63 6.64 17.02
N GLU A 396 6.57 7.80 17.68
CA GLU A 396 7.48 8.17 18.76
C GLU A 396 7.30 7.25 19.98
N ALA A 397 6.05 7.00 20.39
CA ALA A 397 5.74 6.06 21.49
C ALA A 397 6.14 4.62 21.12
N TYR A 398 5.93 4.22 19.85
CA TYR A 398 6.33 2.93 19.32
C TYR A 398 7.85 2.74 19.41
N GLY A 399 8.63 3.71 18.91
CA GLY A 399 10.08 3.68 18.96
C GLY A 399 10.63 3.69 20.38
N ALA A 400 10.13 4.58 21.25
CA ALA A 400 10.55 4.68 22.64
C ALA A 400 10.38 3.35 23.40
N ALA A 401 9.31 2.59 23.10
CA ALA A 401 9.05 1.31 23.75
C ALA A 401 9.90 0.16 23.19
N LEU A 402 10.17 0.14 21.88
CA LEU A 402 10.77 -1.02 21.22
C LEU A 402 12.29 -0.93 21.02
N VAL A 403 12.86 0.27 20.82
CA VAL A 403 14.30 0.44 20.62
C VAL A 403 15.13 -0.19 21.75
N PRO A 404 14.80 0.03 23.04
CA PRO A 404 15.58 -0.57 24.14
C PRO A 404 15.54 -2.10 24.17
N LEU A 405 14.48 -2.71 23.61
CA LEU A 405 14.31 -4.16 23.57
C LEU A 405 15.03 -4.81 22.37
N LEU A 406 15.13 -4.09 21.27
CA LEU A 406 15.66 -4.59 20.00
C LEU A 406 17.14 -4.30 19.82
N GLN A 407 17.62 -3.15 20.29
CA GLN A 407 19.01 -2.71 20.14
C GLN A 407 20.05 -3.72 20.69
N PRO A 408 19.82 -4.37 21.87
CA PRO A 408 20.79 -5.34 22.41
C PRO A 408 20.99 -6.59 21.54
N LEU A 409 20.05 -6.89 20.64
CA LEU A 409 20.17 -8.03 19.71
C LEU A 409 21.32 -7.84 18.71
N GLY A 410 21.68 -6.58 18.37
CA GLY A 410 22.71 -6.28 17.38
C GLY A 410 22.43 -6.94 16.03
N LEU A 411 21.17 -6.97 15.62
CA LEU A 411 20.66 -7.49 14.35
C LEU A 411 20.05 -6.36 13.53
N LYS A 412 19.98 -6.56 12.21
CA LYS A 412 19.14 -5.71 11.37
C LYS A 412 17.67 -5.91 11.77
N ILE A 413 16.94 -4.83 11.98
CA ILE A 413 15.51 -4.86 12.30
C ILE A 413 14.71 -4.51 11.05
N LEU A 414 13.77 -5.39 10.67
CA LEU A 414 12.83 -5.14 9.60
C LEU A 414 11.46 -4.77 10.17
N LEU A 415 10.82 -3.77 9.55
CA LEU A 415 9.42 -3.43 9.73
C LEU A 415 8.66 -3.64 8.43
N GLU A 416 7.40 -4.08 8.54
CA GLU A 416 6.51 -4.33 7.40
C GLU A 416 5.22 -3.48 7.49
N PRO A 417 5.32 -2.13 7.64
CA PRO A 417 4.15 -1.28 7.75
C PRO A 417 3.44 -1.17 6.39
N GLY A 418 2.11 -1.27 6.41
CA GLY A 418 1.26 -1.01 5.26
C GLY A 418 0.28 0.11 5.58
N ARG A 419 -0.76 -0.21 6.35
CA ARG A 419 -1.84 0.69 6.72
C ARG A 419 -1.35 2.03 7.26
N PHE A 420 -0.40 2.03 8.18
CA PHE A 420 0.13 3.25 8.79
C PHE A 420 0.70 4.23 7.74
N LEU A 421 1.39 3.72 6.73
CA LEU A 421 2.06 4.56 5.73
C LEU A 421 1.09 5.24 4.76
N VAL A 422 0.00 4.57 4.39
CA VAL A 422 -0.88 5.05 3.30
C VAL A 422 -2.32 5.29 3.71
N GLY A 423 -2.80 4.77 4.86
CA GLY A 423 -4.21 4.78 5.21
C GLY A 423 -4.81 6.19 5.27
N ASN A 424 -4.26 7.06 6.12
CA ASN A 424 -4.69 8.46 6.21
C ASN A 424 -4.11 9.34 5.07
N ALA A 425 -3.24 8.78 4.23
CA ALA A 425 -2.72 9.47 3.05
C ALA A 425 -3.68 9.42 1.85
N GLY A 426 -4.83 8.75 1.95
CA GLY A 426 -5.75 8.65 0.83
C GLY A 426 -7.22 8.85 1.21
N VAL A 427 -7.97 9.41 0.28
CA VAL A 427 -9.42 9.62 0.35
C VAL A 427 -10.09 9.09 -0.91
N LEU A 428 -11.37 8.72 -0.81
CA LEU A 428 -12.23 8.42 -1.96
C LEU A 428 -13.21 9.57 -2.14
N LEU A 429 -13.14 10.25 -3.28
CA LEU A 429 -14.09 11.30 -3.69
C LEU A 429 -15.30 10.66 -4.33
N SER A 430 -16.48 11.17 -4.00
CA SER A 430 -17.75 10.69 -4.52
C SER A 430 -18.73 11.84 -4.70
N ARG A 431 -19.62 11.73 -5.68
CA ARG A 431 -20.71 12.67 -5.92
C ARG A 431 -21.99 12.17 -5.27
N VAL A 432 -22.76 13.09 -4.73
CA VAL A 432 -24.12 12.83 -4.26
C VAL A 432 -25.04 12.75 -5.48
N GLU A 433 -25.64 11.57 -5.70
CA GLU A 433 -26.60 11.36 -6.78
C GLU A 433 -28.00 11.75 -6.34
N PHE A 434 -28.42 11.30 -5.14
CA PHE A 434 -29.76 11.57 -4.61
C PHE A 434 -29.75 11.76 -3.10
N VAL A 435 -30.64 12.63 -2.61
CA VAL A 435 -30.97 12.76 -1.19
C VAL A 435 -32.40 12.32 -0.96
N LYS A 436 -32.61 11.09 -0.50
CA LYS A 436 -33.92 10.53 -0.23
C LYS A 436 -34.32 10.79 1.22
N ARG A 437 -35.32 11.62 1.44
CA ARG A 437 -35.92 11.90 2.75
C ARG A 437 -37.12 10.98 2.98
N GLY A 438 -37.05 10.18 4.03
CA GLY A 438 -38.10 9.25 4.42
C GLY A 438 -38.67 9.56 5.80
N SER A 439 -39.82 9.00 6.11
CA SER A 439 -40.46 9.16 7.43
C SER A 439 -39.67 8.45 8.55
N ALA A 440 -39.00 7.34 8.23
CA ALA A 440 -38.24 6.57 9.20
C ALA A 440 -36.73 6.96 9.23
N LYS A 441 -36.13 7.20 8.07
CA LYS A 441 -34.74 7.60 7.95
C LYS A 441 -34.43 8.29 6.62
N ASN A 442 -33.35 9.04 6.59
CA ASN A 442 -32.85 9.68 5.38
C ASN A 442 -31.70 8.87 4.77
N PHE A 443 -31.58 8.96 3.44
CA PHE A 443 -30.48 8.36 2.70
C PHE A 443 -29.77 9.42 1.87
N VAL A 444 -28.45 9.40 1.90
CA VAL A 444 -27.58 10.09 0.95
C VAL A 444 -26.99 9.01 0.05
N ILE A 445 -27.42 8.98 -1.21
CA ILE A 445 -26.98 8.02 -2.22
C ILE A 445 -25.83 8.66 -2.99
N ILE A 446 -24.67 8.05 -2.96
CA ILE A 446 -23.46 8.54 -3.62
C ILE A 446 -23.08 7.62 -4.78
N ASP A 447 -22.27 8.11 -5.72
CA ASP A 447 -21.84 7.33 -6.89
C ASP A 447 -20.72 6.31 -6.59
N ALA A 448 -19.99 6.44 -5.48
CA ALA A 448 -19.14 5.37 -4.98
C ALA A 448 -19.98 4.24 -4.40
N ALA A 449 -19.48 3.00 -4.48
CA ALA A 449 -20.16 1.82 -3.98
C ALA A 449 -19.20 0.85 -3.28
N MET A 450 -19.76 -0.24 -2.73
CA MET A 450 -18.95 -1.28 -2.10
C MET A 450 -17.93 -1.91 -3.05
N ASN A 451 -18.14 -1.84 -4.37
CA ASN A 451 -17.14 -2.26 -5.35
C ASN A 451 -15.91 -1.36 -5.35
N ASP A 452 -16.04 -0.08 -5.01
CA ASP A 452 -14.93 0.87 -4.92
C ASP A 452 -14.24 0.79 -3.55
N LEU A 453 -15.01 0.69 -2.44
CA LEU A 453 -14.49 0.61 -1.07
C LEU A 453 -15.29 -0.42 -0.26
N VAL A 454 -14.86 -1.68 -0.32
CA VAL A 454 -15.57 -2.83 0.28
C VAL A 454 -15.49 -2.88 1.83
N ARG A 455 -14.56 -2.13 2.44
CA ARG A 455 -14.24 -2.26 3.87
C ARG A 455 -15.42 -2.03 4.83
N PRO A 456 -16.32 -1.06 4.62
CA PRO A 456 -17.53 -0.94 5.44
C PRO A 456 -18.41 -2.19 5.37
N ALA A 457 -18.64 -2.76 4.20
CA ALA A 457 -19.46 -3.95 4.01
C ALA A 457 -18.78 -5.23 4.56
N MET A 458 -17.46 -5.36 4.46
CA MET A 458 -16.73 -6.58 4.81
C MET A 458 -16.32 -6.64 6.29
N TYR A 459 -16.00 -5.50 6.89
CA TYR A 459 -15.39 -5.39 8.22
C TYR A 459 -16.13 -4.46 9.17
N ASP A 460 -17.30 -3.93 8.79
CA ASP A 460 -17.98 -2.84 9.51
C ASP A 460 -17.05 -1.65 9.76
N ALA A 461 -16.09 -1.44 8.83
CA ALA A 461 -15.05 -0.44 9.00
C ALA A 461 -15.63 0.97 8.93
N PHE A 462 -15.31 1.75 9.95
CA PHE A 462 -15.64 3.16 9.96
C PHE A 462 -14.76 3.93 8.96
N HIS A 463 -15.38 4.79 8.17
CA HIS A 463 -14.74 5.87 7.42
C HIS A 463 -15.45 7.18 7.76
N GLU A 464 -14.70 8.21 8.07
CA GLU A 464 -15.28 9.54 8.21
C GLU A 464 -15.66 10.06 6.84
N ILE A 465 -16.85 10.66 6.73
CA ILE A 465 -17.40 11.18 5.47
C ILE A 465 -17.68 12.65 5.68
N VAL A 466 -17.10 13.50 4.82
CA VAL A 466 -17.23 14.95 4.92
C VAL A 466 -17.54 15.56 3.54
N PRO A 467 -18.28 16.69 3.45
CA PRO A 467 -18.47 17.39 2.20
C PRO A 467 -17.14 17.97 1.68
N LEU A 468 -16.95 18.05 0.36
CA LEU A 468 -15.79 18.76 -0.20
C LEU A 468 -15.90 20.28 -0.01
N HIS A 469 -17.12 20.80 -0.02
CA HIS A 469 -17.42 22.19 0.34
C HIS A 469 -18.34 22.20 1.56
N ARG A 470 -17.90 22.73 2.69
CA ARG A 470 -18.74 22.87 3.88
C ARG A 470 -19.39 24.23 3.91
N ASP A 471 -20.71 24.22 4.08
CA ASP A 471 -21.52 25.41 4.28
C ASP A 471 -22.06 25.43 5.73
N THR A 472 -21.38 26.14 6.62
CA THR A 472 -21.71 26.16 8.05
C THR A 472 -23.11 26.70 8.35
N SER A 473 -23.79 27.31 7.38
CA SER A 473 -25.20 27.74 7.51
C SER A 473 -26.19 26.58 7.40
N ARG A 474 -25.80 25.45 6.81
CA ARG A 474 -26.65 24.26 6.66
C ARG A 474 -26.60 23.41 7.93
N PRO A 475 -27.73 22.96 8.47
CA PRO A 475 -27.77 22.08 9.61
C PRO A 475 -27.21 20.69 9.28
N ALA A 476 -26.83 19.92 10.30
CA ALA A 476 -26.54 18.51 10.13
C ALA A 476 -27.84 17.72 9.94
N MET A 477 -27.75 16.64 9.17
CA MET A 477 -28.84 15.67 8.98
C MET A 477 -28.31 14.27 9.28
N VAL A 478 -29.05 13.52 10.09
CA VAL A 478 -28.76 12.09 10.32
C VAL A 478 -29.26 11.29 9.12
N SER A 479 -28.36 10.57 8.48
CA SER A 479 -28.64 9.80 7.27
C SER A 479 -27.82 8.51 7.20
N ASP A 480 -28.33 7.51 6.50
CA ASP A 480 -27.51 6.42 5.99
C ASP A 480 -26.85 6.90 4.68
N ILE A 481 -25.53 6.70 4.55
CA ILE A 481 -24.79 7.01 3.32
C ILE A 481 -24.55 5.69 2.60
N VAL A 482 -25.11 5.56 1.39
CA VAL A 482 -25.19 4.31 0.65
C VAL A 482 -24.72 4.50 -0.80
N GLY A 483 -24.25 3.41 -1.41
CA GLY A 483 -23.92 3.38 -2.82
C GLY A 483 -25.11 2.94 -3.71
N PRO A 484 -24.90 2.86 -5.03
CA PRO A 484 -25.92 2.51 -6.01
C PRO A 484 -26.00 1.00 -6.33
N VAL A 485 -25.16 0.15 -5.71
CA VAL A 485 -25.15 -1.29 -5.98
C VAL A 485 -26.43 -1.94 -5.41
N CYS A 486 -27.01 -2.85 -6.17
CA CYS A 486 -28.24 -3.57 -5.79
C CYS A 486 -27.92 -4.65 -4.73
N GLU A 487 -27.40 -4.23 -3.58
CA GLU A 487 -26.99 -5.08 -2.45
C GLU A 487 -27.22 -4.30 -1.14
N SER A 488 -27.89 -4.90 -0.18
CA SER A 488 -28.18 -4.26 1.12
C SER A 488 -26.90 -3.95 1.92
N GLY A 489 -25.80 -4.64 1.62
CA GLY A 489 -24.48 -4.37 2.18
C GLY A 489 -23.78 -3.15 1.62
N ASP A 490 -24.32 -2.51 0.55
CA ASP A 490 -23.73 -1.30 -0.05
C ASP A 490 -24.04 -0.05 0.78
N CYS A 491 -23.50 -0.03 1.98
CA CYS A 491 -23.69 1.01 2.97
C CYS A 491 -22.33 1.42 3.57
N PHE A 492 -21.96 2.68 3.40
CA PHE A 492 -20.72 3.26 3.94
C PHE A 492 -20.87 3.72 5.38
N ALA A 493 -22.06 4.17 5.76
CA ALA A 493 -22.33 4.64 7.12
C ALA A 493 -23.83 4.58 7.43
N LYS A 494 -24.16 4.11 8.63
CA LYS A 494 -25.52 4.10 9.17
C LYS A 494 -25.67 5.22 10.18
N GLU A 495 -26.83 5.89 10.17
CA GLU A 495 -27.23 6.92 11.14
C GLU A 495 -26.12 7.97 11.37
N ARG A 496 -25.45 8.36 10.27
CA ARG A 496 -24.34 9.32 10.32
C ARG A 496 -24.87 10.74 10.34
N SER A 497 -24.48 11.51 11.36
CA SER A 497 -24.66 12.97 11.33
C SER A 497 -23.67 13.55 10.31
N LEU A 498 -24.21 14.07 9.22
CA LEU A 498 -23.48 14.73 8.15
C LEU A 498 -24.10 16.10 7.92
N GLN A 499 -23.29 17.14 7.69
CA GLN A 499 -23.80 18.41 7.18
C GLN A 499 -24.65 18.15 5.93
N GLN A 500 -25.81 18.79 5.82
CA GLN A 500 -26.69 18.60 4.66
C GLN A 500 -25.95 18.88 3.36
N VAL A 501 -25.97 17.87 2.48
CA VAL A 501 -25.46 17.94 1.12
C VAL A 501 -26.62 17.81 0.14
N GLY A 502 -26.49 18.38 -1.05
CA GLY A 502 -27.45 18.31 -2.15
C GLY A 502 -26.97 17.40 -3.28
N GLU A 503 -27.89 17.09 -4.20
CA GLU A 503 -27.60 16.38 -5.45
C GLU A 503 -26.54 17.15 -6.26
N GLY A 504 -25.56 16.44 -6.82
CA GLY A 504 -24.44 17.01 -7.57
C GLY A 504 -23.29 17.54 -6.72
N GLU A 505 -23.46 17.65 -5.39
CA GLU A 505 -22.35 18.02 -4.48
C GLU A 505 -21.43 16.82 -4.23
N TYR A 506 -20.22 17.10 -3.76
CA TYR A 506 -19.19 16.09 -3.55
C TYR A 506 -18.92 15.85 -2.07
N VAL A 507 -18.60 14.60 -1.76
CA VAL A 507 -18.14 14.16 -0.44
C VAL A 507 -16.81 13.42 -0.55
N ALA A 508 -16.05 13.39 0.53
CA ALA A 508 -14.84 12.58 0.67
C ALA A 508 -15.04 11.53 1.77
N LEU A 509 -14.71 10.28 1.46
CA LEU A 509 -14.55 9.21 2.44
C LEU A 509 -13.08 9.17 2.84
N LEU A 510 -12.78 9.56 4.08
CA LEU A 510 -11.42 9.71 4.58
C LEU A 510 -10.79 8.36 4.94
N SER A 511 -9.46 8.35 5.10
CA SER A 511 -8.67 7.15 5.48
C SER A 511 -8.85 5.97 4.53
N ALA A 512 -9.04 6.24 3.23
CA ALA A 512 -9.27 5.25 2.19
C ALA A 512 -7.99 4.79 1.46
N GLY A 513 -6.82 5.29 1.86
CA GLY A 513 -5.55 5.02 1.16
C GLY A 513 -5.02 3.60 1.31
N ALA A 514 -5.47 2.85 2.34
CA ALA A 514 -5.08 1.46 2.57
C ALA A 514 -6.27 0.51 2.43
N TYR A 515 -6.07 -0.57 1.66
CA TYR A 515 -7.09 -1.61 1.45
C TYR A 515 -8.42 -1.06 0.89
N GLY A 516 -8.35 0.07 0.18
CA GLY A 516 -9.43 0.61 -0.63
C GLY A 516 -9.33 0.07 -2.05
N TYR A 517 -8.61 0.78 -2.92
CA TYR A 517 -8.44 0.40 -4.33
C TYR A 517 -7.95 -1.03 -4.53
N THR A 518 -7.00 -1.51 -3.73
CA THR A 518 -6.47 -2.89 -3.85
C THR A 518 -7.49 -4.00 -3.56
N MET A 519 -8.60 -3.68 -2.90
CA MET A 519 -9.72 -4.60 -2.63
C MET A 519 -10.96 -4.29 -3.46
N ALA A 520 -10.89 -3.30 -4.36
CA ALA A 520 -11.99 -2.95 -5.24
C ALA A 520 -12.28 -4.07 -6.26
N SER A 521 -13.48 -4.06 -6.81
CA SER A 521 -13.96 -5.08 -7.74
C SER A 521 -14.82 -4.46 -8.84
N ARG A 522 -15.27 -5.29 -9.77
CA ARG A 522 -16.18 -4.92 -10.86
C ARG A 522 -17.63 -5.34 -10.58
N TYR A 523 -18.01 -5.43 -9.31
CA TYR A 523 -19.37 -5.83 -8.94
C TYR A 523 -20.41 -4.91 -9.61
N ASN A 524 -21.50 -5.48 -10.10
CA ASN A 524 -22.50 -4.85 -10.96
C ASN A 524 -21.93 -4.23 -12.26
N THR A 525 -20.82 -4.77 -12.79
CA THR A 525 -20.14 -4.30 -14.00
C THR A 525 -19.75 -2.81 -13.91
N ARG A 526 -19.37 -2.38 -12.70
CA ARG A 526 -18.82 -1.04 -12.44
C ARG A 526 -17.31 -1.09 -12.61
N GLY A 527 -16.76 -0.19 -13.44
CA GLY A 527 -15.33 -0.10 -13.70
C GLY A 527 -14.54 0.38 -12.48
N MET A 528 -13.25 0.06 -12.43
CA MET A 528 -12.34 0.53 -11.39
C MET A 528 -12.24 2.05 -11.41
N ALA A 529 -12.23 2.67 -10.22
CA ALA A 529 -12.13 4.11 -10.06
C ALA A 529 -10.79 4.67 -10.58
N ALA A 530 -10.73 5.95 -10.90
CA ALA A 530 -9.47 6.64 -11.17
C ALA A 530 -8.64 6.80 -9.89
N GLU A 531 -7.29 6.88 -10.04
CA GLU A 531 -6.39 7.20 -8.92
C GLU A 531 -5.54 8.43 -9.27
N VAL A 532 -5.43 9.38 -8.33
CA VAL A 532 -4.71 10.65 -8.48
C VAL A 532 -3.70 10.80 -7.35
N LEU A 533 -2.48 11.23 -7.66
CA LEU A 533 -1.46 11.58 -6.69
C LEU A 533 -1.29 13.09 -6.61
N VAL A 534 -1.33 13.63 -5.40
CA VAL A 534 -1.07 15.04 -5.09
C VAL A 534 0.32 15.19 -4.51
N LYS A 535 1.05 16.23 -4.94
CA LYS A 535 2.34 16.64 -4.39
C LYS A 535 2.47 18.16 -4.41
N GLY A 536 2.38 18.81 -3.25
CA GLY A 536 2.36 20.27 -3.10
C GLY A 536 1.12 20.86 -3.76
N SER A 537 1.30 21.67 -4.78
CA SER A 537 0.23 22.27 -5.59
C SER A 537 -0.05 21.51 -6.90
N ALA A 538 0.71 20.47 -7.19
CA ALA A 538 0.52 19.65 -8.39
C ALA A 538 -0.28 18.39 -8.09
N PHE A 539 -1.05 17.92 -9.07
CA PHE A 539 -1.70 16.62 -9.02
C PHE A 539 -1.76 16.00 -10.41
N GLU A 540 -1.61 14.66 -10.45
CA GLU A 540 -1.59 13.90 -11.69
C GLU A 540 -2.40 12.61 -11.57
N LEU A 541 -3.02 12.22 -12.69
CA LEU A 541 -3.67 10.92 -12.83
C LEU A 541 -2.59 9.83 -12.86
N VAL A 542 -2.66 8.89 -11.92
CA VAL A 542 -1.70 7.78 -11.83
C VAL A 542 -2.32 6.43 -12.22
N HIS A 543 -3.66 6.39 -12.29
CA HIS A 543 -4.42 5.27 -12.85
C HIS A 543 -5.71 5.81 -13.49
N GLU A 544 -5.93 5.48 -14.75
CA GLU A 544 -7.14 5.87 -15.48
C GLU A 544 -8.36 5.10 -14.95
N ARG A 545 -9.54 5.73 -15.00
CA ARG A 545 -10.81 5.04 -14.77
C ARG A 545 -10.97 3.95 -15.81
N GLU A 546 -11.33 2.74 -15.37
CA GLU A 546 -11.49 1.62 -16.28
C GLU A 546 -12.70 1.83 -17.21
N SER A 547 -12.45 1.70 -18.51
CA SER A 547 -13.54 1.75 -19.51
C SER A 547 -14.26 0.41 -19.62
N PHE A 548 -15.49 0.42 -20.11
CA PHE A 548 -16.26 -0.79 -20.38
C PHE A 548 -15.51 -1.74 -21.33
N GLU A 549 -14.88 -1.19 -22.38
CA GLU A 549 -14.12 -1.96 -23.39
C GLU A 549 -12.92 -2.67 -22.75
N THR A 550 -12.21 -1.99 -21.86
CA THR A 550 -11.08 -2.59 -21.11
C THR A 550 -11.59 -3.70 -20.20
N MET A 551 -12.74 -3.50 -19.57
CA MET A 551 -13.33 -4.47 -18.65
C MET A 551 -13.64 -5.81 -19.33
N ILE A 552 -14.20 -5.76 -20.55
CA ILE A 552 -14.61 -6.95 -21.31
C ILE A 552 -13.58 -7.44 -22.34
N ALA A 553 -12.42 -6.81 -22.45
CA ALA A 553 -11.41 -7.10 -23.48
C ALA A 553 -10.98 -8.58 -23.54
N GLY A 554 -11.03 -9.28 -22.39
CA GLY A 554 -10.70 -10.71 -22.28
C GLY A 554 -11.87 -11.65 -22.56
N GLU A 555 -13.11 -11.16 -22.71
CA GLU A 555 -14.30 -11.98 -22.84
C GLU A 555 -14.53 -12.43 -24.29
N ARG A 556 -15.12 -13.60 -24.48
CA ARG A 556 -15.47 -14.16 -25.79
C ARG A 556 -16.83 -14.82 -25.73
N VAL A 557 -17.65 -14.61 -26.77
CA VAL A 557 -18.86 -15.40 -27.01
C VAL A 557 -18.46 -16.63 -27.84
N PRO A 558 -18.58 -17.84 -27.32
CA PRO A 558 -18.17 -19.05 -28.02
C PRO A 558 -19.03 -19.28 -29.27
N ALA A 559 -18.44 -19.95 -30.29
CA ALA A 559 -19.10 -20.14 -31.58
C ALA A 559 -20.42 -20.91 -31.50
N PHE A 560 -20.55 -21.83 -30.53
CA PHE A 560 -21.78 -22.61 -30.33
C PHE A 560 -22.95 -21.80 -29.74
N LEU A 561 -22.75 -20.55 -29.34
CA LEU A 561 -23.79 -19.61 -28.92
C LEU A 561 -24.16 -18.59 -30.02
N LYS A 562 -23.45 -18.61 -31.12
CA LYS A 562 -23.74 -17.78 -32.31
C LYS A 562 -24.63 -18.56 -33.28
#